data_8c7e3ca39842b43b4d9398b3121ff21e
#
_entry.id   8c7e3ca39842b43b4d9398b3121ff21e
#
_cell.length_a   1.000
_cell.length_b   1.000
_cell.length_c   1.000
_cell.angle_alpha   90.00
_cell.angle_beta   90.00
_cell.angle_gamma   90.00
#
_symmetry.space_group_name_H-M   'P 1'
#
loop_
_entity.id
_entity.type
_entity.pdbx_description
1 polymer ?
#
loop_
_entity_poly.entity_id
_entity_poly.type
_entity_poly.pdbx_seq_one_letter_code
_entity_poly.pdbx_strand_id
1 'polypeptide(L)'
;MPQIFGRTYSALELGRRIGRPEQLGGIREFTFRDGRALGVRAFDVSSGAGLRFTSLADRALDVCSLEFRGIPLVWRGPGGIAAPQYYQPGDDTFARNFFGGLFTTCGLGNFGPAGVDAYGEFGMHGRINHLPAEHVAARTVWDGDSCTFEVSGTISEAQMFGENLELERTLRVELGANTLLLRDIVTNKGGTRRPHMLLYHCNMGFPLLDLDSILEVSHRSLRPRDEQAKRGLTCWNRGGDPDPEFAEQVFIHEPLACADGFARAMMINRTLDEGRGVALVIRYDPKQLPALFMWRMLGVNTYVMGVEPANCPTIEGRVEAAKRGTLPMLEPEERRSYELSFEVLSGAAEIDRELASYAALIAADSTGPAALGS
;
A
#
# COMPACT_ATOMS: atom_id res chain seq x y z
N MET A 1 23.23 -9.45 -8.91
CA MET A 1 23.11 -10.10 -10.27
C MET A 1 21.66 -10.48 -10.51
N PRO A 2 21.01 -10.05 -11.58
CA PRO A 2 19.64 -10.37 -11.91
C PRO A 2 19.40 -11.87 -12.09
N GLN A 3 18.32 -12.37 -11.50
CA GLN A 3 17.85 -13.74 -11.73
C GLN A 3 16.65 -13.70 -12.71
N ILE A 4 16.87 -14.08 -13.96
CA ILE A 4 15.88 -13.98 -15.03
C ILE A 4 15.80 -15.31 -15.76
N PHE A 5 14.59 -15.78 -16.05
CA PHE A 5 14.33 -17.04 -16.74
C PHE A 5 15.06 -18.25 -16.12
N GLY A 6 15.09 -18.28 -14.76
CA GLY A 6 15.70 -19.37 -14.01
C GLY A 6 17.23 -19.38 -13.97
N ARG A 7 17.89 -18.30 -14.40
CA ARG A 7 19.36 -18.17 -14.42
C ARG A 7 19.78 -16.82 -13.87
N THR A 8 20.96 -16.80 -13.27
CA THR A 8 21.62 -15.59 -12.80
C THR A 8 22.60 -15.11 -13.87
N TYR A 9 22.61 -13.79 -14.13
CA TYR A 9 23.46 -13.17 -15.14
C TYR A 9 24.22 -11.98 -14.56
N SER A 10 25.48 -11.80 -14.96
CA SER A 10 26.21 -10.56 -14.78
C SER A 10 25.71 -9.48 -15.78
N ALA A 11 25.99 -8.21 -15.49
CA ALA A 11 25.71 -7.11 -16.40
C ALA A 11 26.41 -7.29 -17.77
N LEU A 12 27.64 -7.80 -17.76
CA LEU A 12 28.41 -8.10 -18.96
C LEU A 12 27.76 -9.22 -19.80
N GLU A 13 27.27 -10.28 -19.15
CA GLU A 13 26.60 -11.38 -19.84
C GLU A 13 25.27 -10.94 -20.46
N LEU A 14 24.52 -10.09 -19.79
CA LEU A 14 23.32 -9.48 -20.35
C LEU A 14 23.66 -8.55 -21.51
N GLY A 15 24.60 -7.64 -21.36
CA GLY A 15 25.01 -6.69 -22.39
C GLY A 15 25.49 -7.34 -23.69
N ARG A 16 25.95 -8.61 -23.64
CA ARG A 16 26.29 -9.40 -24.85
C ARG A 16 25.08 -10.02 -25.55
N ARG A 17 23.89 -10.03 -24.90
CA ARG A 17 22.67 -10.70 -25.36
C ARG A 17 21.54 -9.77 -25.71
N ILE A 18 21.51 -8.59 -25.11
CA ILE A 18 20.43 -7.61 -25.25
C ILE A 18 21.00 -6.29 -25.79
N GLY A 19 20.26 -5.66 -26.66
CA GLY A 19 20.60 -4.32 -27.16
C GLY A 19 20.23 -3.21 -26.17
N ARG A 20 19.18 -3.44 -25.37
CA ARG A 20 18.66 -2.48 -24.37
C ARG A 20 18.06 -3.23 -23.18
N PRO A 21 18.22 -2.71 -21.94
CA PRO A 21 17.63 -3.31 -20.72
C PRO A 21 16.12 -3.50 -20.82
N GLU A 22 15.40 -2.60 -21.51
CA GLU A 22 13.95 -2.62 -21.66
C GLU A 22 13.44 -3.85 -22.45
N GLN A 23 14.34 -4.62 -23.09
CA GLN A 23 14.01 -5.92 -23.65
C GLN A 23 13.64 -6.95 -22.57
N LEU A 24 14.21 -6.83 -21.39
CA LEU A 24 13.99 -7.75 -20.26
C LEU A 24 12.97 -7.18 -19.26
N GLY A 25 13.18 -5.94 -18.84
CA GLY A 25 12.37 -5.19 -17.91
C GLY A 25 12.70 -3.71 -18.01
N GLY A 26 11.89 -2.84 -17.42
CA GLY A 26 12.12 -1.40 -17.53
C GLY A 26 10.91 -0.56 -17.15
N ILE A 27 11.04 0.73 -17.42
CA ILE A 27 10.02 1.75 -17.17
C ILE A 27 9.51 2.26 -18.51
N ARG A 28 8.20 2.34 -18.67
CA ARG A 28 7.54 2.99 -19.81
C ARG A 28 6.66 4.11 -19.29
N GLU A 29 6.96 5.33 -19.66
CA GLU A 29 6.11 6.48 -19.40
C GLU A 29 5.01 6.56 -20.47
N PHE A 30 3.77 6.85 -20.04
CA PHE A 30 2.64 7.08 -20.91
C PHE A 30 1.62 8.03 -20.28
N THR A 31 0.67 8.48 -21.11
CA THR A 31 -0.45 9.34 -20.67
C THR A 31 -1.76 8.72 -21.11
N PHE A 32 -2.73 8.64 -20.22
CA PHE A 32 -4.08 8.20 -20.55
C PHE A 32 -4.76 9.18 -21.51
N ARG A 33 -5.46 8.65 -22.52
CA ARG A 33 -6.00 9.42 -23.64
C ARG A 33 -7.52 9.48 -23.68
N ASP A 34 -8.24 8.90 -22.70
CA ASP A 34 -9.69 8.79 -22.73
C ASP A 34 -10.33 8.84 -21.34
N GLY A 35 -11.61 9.22 -21.31
CA GLY A 35 -12.47 9.24 -20.12
C GLY A 35 -11.96 10.14 -19.01
N ARG A 36 -12.27 9.76 -17.76
CA ARG A 36 -11.85 10.51 -16.57
C ARG A 36 -10.34 10.49 -16.31
N ALA A 37 -9.66 9.53 -16.92
CA ALA A 37 -8.20 9.40 -16.83
C ALA A 37 -7.45 10.28 -17.86
N LEU A 38 -8.15 10.97 -18.77
CA LEU A 38 -7.52 11.80 -19.80
C LEU A 38 -6.49 12.74 -19.21
N GLY A 39 -5.24 12.66 -19.72
CA GLY A 39 -4.13 13.51 -19.30
C GLY A 39 -3.34 12.99 -18.10
N VAL A 40 -3.80 11.95 -17.39
CA VAL A 40 -3.05 11.37 -16.27
C VAL A 40 -1.76 10.73 -16.77
N ARG A 41 -0.60 11.21 -16.28
CA ARG A 41 0.72 10.64 -16.55
C ARG A 41 0.92 9.39 -15.69
N ALA A 42 1.53 8.36 -16.29
CA ALA A 42 1.73 7.08 -15.62
C ALA A 42 3.04 6.42 -16.03
N PHE A 43 3.53 5.55 -15.17
CA PHE A 43 4.72 4.73 -15.36
C PHE A 43 4.33 3.25 -15.25
N ASP A 44 4.51 2.52 -16.33
CA ASP A 44 4.40 1.06 -16.36
C ASP A 44 5.79 0.48 -16.16
N VAL A 45 5.97 -0.28 -15.07
CA VAL A 45 7.25 -0.82 -14.64
C VAL A 45 7.19 -2.33 -14.63
N SER A 46 8.14 -2.98 -15.31
CA SER A 46 8.29 -4.44 -15.34
C SER A 46 9.64 -4.86 -14.78
N SER A 47 9.65 -5.78 -13.84
CA SER A 47 10.88 -6.32 -13.25
C SER A 47 11.61 -7.35 -14.13
N GLY A 48 10.97 -7.85 -15.18
CA GLY A 48 11.52 -8.92 -16.02
C GLY A 48 11.39 -10.34 -15.43
N ALA A 49 10.95 -10.48 -14.17
CA ALA A 49 10.73 -11.78 -13.52
C ALA A 49 9.24 -12.13 -13.33
N GLY A 50 8.36 -11.30 -13.86
CA GLY A 50 6.91 -11.49 -13.78
C GLY A 50 6.17 -10.40 -13.02
N LEU A 51 6.83 -9.65 -12.15
CA LEU A 51 6.21 -8.50 -11.47
C LEU A 51 6.08 -7.32 -12.42
N ARG A 52 4.89 -6.75 -12.50
CA ARG A 52 4.59 -5.52 -13.25
C ARG A 52 3.61 -4.66 -12.48
N PHE A 53 3.82 -3.35 -12.49
CA PHE A 53 2.92 -2.40 -11.85
C PHE A 53 2.82 -1.09 -12.62
N THR A 54 1.72 -0.36 -12.39
CA THR A 54 1.52 0.98 -12.95
C THR A 54 1.38 2.00 -11.83
N SER A 55 2.25 3.01 -11.82
CA SER A 55 2.19 4.16 -10.91
C SER A 55 1.62 5.39 -11.64
N LEU A 56 0.82 6.19 -10.94
CA LEU A 56 0.13 7.37 -11.46
C LEU A 56 0.80 8.64 -10.95
N ALA A 57 1.59 9.32 -11.80
CA ALA A 57 2.26 10.56 -11.40
C ALA A 57 1.29 11.64 -10.92
N ASP A 58 0.12 11.75 -11.53
CA ASP A 58 -0.87 12.76 -11.19
C ASP A 58 -1.84 12.33 -10.07
N ARG A 59 -1.55 11.22 -9.42
CA ARG A 59 -2.25 10.71 -8.24
C ARG A 59 -1.24 10.26 -7.18
N ALA A 60 -0.40 11.23 -6.74
CA ALA A 60 0.64 11.07 -5.72
C ALA A 60 1.65 9.95 -5.98
N LEU A 61 1.89 9.54 -7.23
CA LEU A 61 2.65 8.33 -7.60
C LEU A 61 2.08 7.03 -6.99
N ASP A 62 0.82 7.01 -6.58
CA ASP A 62 0.15 5.81 -6.10
C ASP A 62 0.14 4.71 -7.18
N VAL A 63 0.16 3.45 -6.76
CA VAL A 63 0.25 2.30 -7.67
C VAL A 63 -1.15 1.73 -7.93
N CYS A 64 -1.68 2.00 -9.14
CA CYS A 64 -3.05 1.64 -9.49
C CYS A 64 -3.23 0.19 -9.98
N SER A 65 -2.16 -0.52 -10.30
CA SER A 65 -2.19 -1.93 -10.68
C SER A 65 -0.94 -2.66 -10.24
N LEU A 66 -1.10 -3.92 -9.90
CA LEU A 66 -0.01 -4.86 -9.67
C LEU A 66 -0.43 -6.21 -10.28
N GLU A 67 0.46 -6.79 -11.05
CA GLU A 67 0.28 -8.12 -11.63
C GLU A 67 1.54 -8.96 -11.49
N PHE A 68 1.38 -10.26 -11.43
CA PHE A 68 2.46 -11.21 -11.44
C PHE A 68 2.22 -12.29 -12.51
N ARG A 69 3.09 -12.36 -13.51
CA ARG A 69 2.97 -13.29 -14.65
C ARG A 69 1.59 -13.23 -15.32
N GLY A 70 0.99 -12.03 -15.43
CA GLY A 70 -0.34 -11.82 -15.99
C GLY A 70 -1.50 -12.09 -15.05
N ILE A 71 -1.25 -12.46 -13.79
CA ILE A 71 -2.28 -12.62 -12.75
C ILE A 71 -2.44 -11.26 -12.06
N PRO A 72 -3.60 -10.58 -12.14
CA PRO A 72 -3.85 -9.36 -11.37
C PRO A 72 -3.98 -9.69 -9.88
N LEU A 73 -3.42 -8.85 -9.02
CA LEU A 73 -3.36 -9.09 -7.57
C LEU A 73 -4.19 -8.09 -6.76
N VAL A 74 -4.63 -7.00 -7.39
CA VAL A 74 -5.23 -5.86 -6.70
C VAL A 74 -6.60 -5.52 -7.28
N TRP A 75 -7.47 -5.05 -6.39
CA TRP A 75 -8.80 -4.58 -6.77
C TRP A 75 -8.74 -3.23 -7.48
N ARG A 76 -9.66 -3.05 -8.43
CA ARG A 76 -9.85 -1.78 -9.11
C ARG A 76 -11.25 -1.27 -8.88
N GLY A 77 -11.35 -0.10 -8.26
CA GLY A 77 -12.63 0.53 -7.94
C GLY A 77 -13.47 0.85 -9.17
N PRO A 78 -14.80 0.79 -9.08
CA PRO A 78 -15.72 1.00 -10.22
C PRO A 78 -15.61 2.41 -10.82
N GLY A 79 -15.16 3.41 -10.05
CA GLY A 79 -14.92 4.77 -10.55
C GLY A 79 -13.73 4.88 -11.51
N GLY A 80 -12.84 3.89 -11.52
CA GLY A 80 -11.62 3.90 -12.31
C GLY A 80 -10.66 5.01 -11.93
N ILE A 81 -9.66 5.24 -12.79
CA ILE A 81 -8.70 6.33 -12.62
C ILE A 81 -9.38 7.65 -13.01
N ALA A 82 -9.28 8.65 -12.12
CA ALA A 82 -9.74 10.01 -12.39
C ALA A 82 -8.58 11.00 -12.26
N ALA A 83 -8.46 11.89 -13.21
CA ALA A 83 -7.45 12.96 -13.17
C ALA A 83 -7.74 13.95 -12.02
N PRO A 84 -6.73 14.67 -11.49
CA PRO A 84 -6.88 15.58 -10.35
C PRO A 84 -7.99 16.61 -10.46
N GLN A 85 -8.28 17.09 -11.67
CA GLN A 85 -9.35 18.08 -11.91
C GLN A 85 -10.77 17.56 -11.63
N TYR A 86 -10.95 16.27 -11.45
CA TYR A 86 -12.23 15.68 -11.02
C TYR A 86 -12.41 15.67 -9.50
N TYR A 87 -11.45 16.23 -8.76
CA TYR A 87 -11.62 16.45 -7.33
C TYR A 87 -12.76 17.45 -7.09
N GLN A 88 -13.71 17.07 -6.25
CA GLN A 88 -14.82 17.92 -5.84
C GLN A 88 -14.83 17.97 -4.31
N PRO A 89 -14.84 19.16 -3.67
CA PRO A 89 -15.01 19.23 -2.23
C PRO A 89 -16.33 18.56 -1.80
N GLY A 90 -16.28 17.81 -0.71
CA GLY A 90 -17.46 17.10 -0.17
C GLY A 90 -17.10 15.72 0.39
N ASP A 91 -18.03 15.16 1.15
CA ASP A 91 -17.80 13.93 1.93
C ASP A 91 -17.57 12.69 1.06
N ASP A 92 -18.18 12.62 -0.13
CA ASP A 92 -18.12 11.47 -1.03
C ASP A 92 -17.00 11.57 -2.10
N THR A 93 -16.18 12.61 -2.07
CA THR A 93 -15.12 12.85 -3.07
C THR A 93 -14.15 11.68 -3.12
N PHE A 94 -13.71 11.16 -1.97
CA PHE A 94 -12.82 10.01 -1.91
C PHE A 94 -13.45 8.80 -2.61
N ALA A 95 -14.68 8.42 -2.23
CA ALA A 95 -15.38 7.26 -2.78
C ALA A 95 -15.61 7.37 -4.30
N ARG A 96 -15.89 8.58 -4.83
CA ARG A 96 -16.07 8.82 -6.28
C ARG A 96 -14.78 8.70 -7.08
N ASN A 97 -13.63 8.90 -6.46
CA ASN A 97 -12.31 8.94 -7.11
C ASN A 97 -11.37 7.84 -6.62
N PHE A 98 -11.86 6.94 -5.78
CA PHE A 98 -11.09 5.82 -5.25
C PHE A 98 -10.92 4.74 -6.32
N PHE A 99 -9.72 4.65 -6.86
CA PHE A 99 -9.39 3.66 -7.89
C PHE A 99 -8.96 2.30 -7.33
N GLY A 100 -8.73 2.19 -6.00
CA GLY A 100 -8.15 0.99 -5.37
C GLY A 100 -6.66 0.87 -5.66
N GLY A 101 -6.28 -0.15 -6.44
CA GLY A 101 -4.89 -0.42 -6.80
C GLY A 101 -4.09 -1.11 -5.69
N LEU A 102 -2.77 -1.23 -5.89
CA LEU A 102 -1.89 -1.80 -4.87
C LEU A 102 -1.99 -0.97 -3.59
N PHE A 103 -1.94 0.35 -3.74
CA PHE A 103 -2.27 1.27 -2.66
C PHE A 103 -2.78 2.60 -3.19
N THR A 104 -3.67 3.21 -2.42
CA THR A 104 -4.06 4.61 -2.46
C THR A 104 -3.59 5.26 -1.17
N THR A 105 -2.79 6.32 -1.27
CA THR A 105 -2.29 7.03 -0.09
C THR A 105 -3.39 7.90 0.52
N CYS A 106 -3.67 7.72 1.81
CA CYS A 106 -4.59 8.54 2.60
C CYS A 106 -3.79 9.43 3.54
N GLY A 107 -4.02 10.72 3.48
CA GLY A 107 -3.24 11.71 4.24
C GLY A 107 -3.22 13.07 3.52
N LEU A 108 -2.25 13.92 3.83
CA LEU A 108 -1.18 13.85 4.86
C LEU A 108 -1.66 14.33 6.23
N GLY A 109 -2.70 15.16 6.27
CA GLY A 109 -3.24 15.73 7.51
C GLY A 109 -4.38 14.93 8.13
N ASN A 110 -5.02 14.02 7.39
CA ASN A 110 -6.14 13.20 7.86
C ASN A 110 -6.26 11.90 7.09
N PHE A 111 -6.62 10.82 7.76
CA PHE A 111 -7.28 9.66 7.18
C PHE A 111 -8.51 9.29 8.04
N GLY A 112 -9.41 8.43 7.52
CA GLY A 112 -10.71 8.18 8.12
C GLY A 112 -11.74 9.25 7.72
N PRO A 113 -12.80 9.47 8.51
CA PRO A 113 -13.90 10.38 8.17
C PRO A 113 -13.46 11.83 7.96
N ALA A 114 -14.26 12.56 7.18
CA ALA A 114 -14.19 14.01 7.05
C ALA A 114 -14.53 14.71 8.36
N GLY A 115 -14.08 15.95 8.53
CA GLY A 115 -14.36 16.73 9.74
C GLY A 115 -13.81 18.16 9.69
N VAL A 116 -13.98 18.83 10.84
CA VAL A 116 -13.49 20.20 11.07
C VAL A 116 -12.82 20.26 12.44
N ASP A 117 -11.68 20.89 12.53
CA ASP A 117 -10.98 21.17 13.80
C ASP A 117 -10.29 22.55 13.79
N ALA A 118 -9.39 22.79 14.74
CA ALA A 118 -8.65 24.05 14.87
C ALA A 118 -7.73 24.33 13.65
N TYR A 119 -7.42 23.33 12.83
CA TYR A 119 -6.59 23.44 11.63
C TYR A 119 -7.39 23.59 10.34
N GLY A 120 -8.73 23.59 10.41
CA GLY A 120 -9.66 23.76 9.29
C GLY A 120 -10.46 22.53 8.94
N GLU A 121 -11.18 22.63 7.83
CA GLU A 121 -11.99 21.54 7.26
C GLU A 121 -11.11 20.58 6.46
N PHE A 122 -11.43 19.29 6.51
CA PHE A 122 -10.74 18.25 5.76
C PHE A 122 -11.70 17.14 5.33
N GLY A 123 -11.42 16.57 4.17
CA GLY A 123 -12.21 15.50 3.58
C GLY A 123 -11.89 14.11 4.14
N MET A 124 -12.75 13.14 3.82
CA MET A 124 -12.49 11.72 4.08
C MET A 124 -11.15 11.31 3.46
N HIS A 125 -10.33 10.62 4.24
CA HIS A 125 -8.99 10.13 3.86
C HIS A 125 -8.01 11.19 3.36
N GLY A 126 -8.28 12.49 3.61
CA GLY A 126 -7.43 13.59 3.18
C GLY A 126 -7.48 13.82 1.67
N ARG A 127 -6.44 14.44 1.12
CA ARG A 127 -6.43 14.84 -0.28
C ARG A 127 -5.17 14.50 -1.07
N ILE A 128 -4.16 13.93 -0.42
CA ILE A 128 -2.86 13.68 -1.06
C ILE A 128 -2.97 12.86 -2.35
N ASN A 129 -3.82 11.83 -2.38
CA ASN A 129 -4.02 10.99 -3.55
C ASN A 129 -4.68 11.69 -4.75
N HIS A 130 -5.11 12.94 -4.60
CA HIS A 130 -5.65 13.78 -5.67
C HIS A 130 -4.66 14.82 -6.18
N LEU A 131 -3.43 14.83 -5.64
CA LEU A 131 -2.42 15.80 -6.00
C LEU A 131 -1.41 15.20 -6.99
N PRO A 132 -1.05 15.96 -8.05
CA PRO A 132 -0.02 15.52 -8.98
C PRO A 132 1.37 15.63 -8.35
N ALA A 133 2.26 14.71 -8.74
CA ALA A 133 3.67 14.81 -8.40
C ALA A 133 4.40 15.79 -9.31
N GLU A 134 5.34 16.51 -8.70
CA GLU A 134 6.31 17.38 -9.32
C GLU A 134 7.70 16.74 -9.30
N HIS A 135 8.65 17.29 -10.07
CA HIS A 135 10.03 16.79 -10.14
C HIS A 135 10.12 15.27 -10.36
N VAL A 136 9.18 14.76 -11.18
CA VAL A 136 9.08 13.32 -11.43
C VAL A 136 10.26 12.85 -12.25
N ALA A 137 10.90 11.77 -11.81
CA ALA A 137 12.01 11.14 -12.51
C ALA A 137 11.78 9.63 -12.61
N ALA A 138 12.07 9.09 -13.80
CA ALA A 138 12.13 7.66 -14.07
C ALA A 138 13.55 7.29 -14.49
N ARG A 139 14.19 6.36 -13.79
CA ARG A 139 15.61 6.02 -13.98
C ARG A 139 15.83 4.53 -14.02
N THR A 140 16.70 4.09 -14.92
CA THR A 140 17.32 2.76 -14.90
C THR A 140 18.75 2.93 -14.43
N VAL A 141 19.09 2.35 -13.27
CA VAL A 141 20.39 2.51 -12.61
C VAL A 141 21.09 1.17 -12.54
N TRP A 142 22.30 1.10 -13.11
CA TRP A 142 23.20 -0.03 -12.96
C TRP A 142 24.24 0.30 -11.87
N ASP A 143 24.36 -0.60 -10.90
CA ASP A 143 25.43 -0.59 -9.91
C ASP A 143 26.09 -1.97 -9.91
N GLY A 144 27.27 -2.05 -10.50
CA GLY A 144 27.92 -3.33 -10.79
C GLY A 144 27.01 -4.24 -11.63
N ASP A 145 26.65 -5.38 -11.08
CA ASP A 145 25.78 -6.36 -11.71
C ASP A 145 24.29 -6.20 -11.34
N SER A 146 23.93 -5.24 -10.51
CA SER A 146 22.52 -4.95 -10.14
C SER A 146 21.94 -3.86 -11.05
N CYS A 147 20.70 -4.05 -11.50
CA CYS A 147 19.95 -3.07 -12.27
C CYS A 147 18.65 -2.73 -11.53
N THR A 148 18.47 -1.45 -11.21
CA THR A 148 17.28 -0.95 -10.50
C THR A 148 16.48 -0.03 -11.41
N PHE A 149 15.17 -0.25 -11.43
CA PHE A 149 14.18 0.67 -12.01
C PHE A 149 13.59 1.51 -10.90
N GLU A 150 13.72 2.83 -11.01
CA GLU A 150 13.29 3.80 -10.00
C GLU A 150 12.35 4.82 -10.62
N VAL A 151 11.21 5.06 -9.94
CA VAL A 151 10.31 6.18 -10.21
C VAL A 151 10.21 7.00 -8.93
N SER A 152 10.46 8.31 -9.02
CA SER A 152 10.42 9.21 -7.87
C SER A 152 9.78 10.54 -8.20
N GLY A 153 9.32 11.27 -7.18
CA GLY A 153 8.74 12.60 -7.32
C GLY A 153 8.37 13.20 -5.98
N THR A 154 7.97 14.46 -6.00
CA THR A 154 7.57 15.25 -4.83
C THR A 154 6.11 15.65 -4.97
N ILE A 155 5.32 15.52 -3.92
CA ILE A 155 3.92 15.92 -3.88
C ILE A 155 3.73 16.95 -2.77
N SER A 156 3.20 18.12 -3.12
CA SER A 156 3.00 19.22 -2.19
C SER A 156 1.53 19.34 -1.79
N GLU A 157 1.23 19.14 -0.51
CA GLU A 157 -0.07 19.44 0.09
C GLU A 157 0.05 20.77 0.83
N ALA A 158 -0.29 21.87 0.15
CA ALA A 158 -0.07 23.20 0.66
C ALA A 158 -1.28 24.10 0.44
N GLN A 159 -1.53 24.98 1.42
CA GLN A 159 -2.58 25.99 1.38
C GLN A 159 -2.05 27.34 1.90
N MET A 160 -2.45 28.44 1.26
CA MET A 160 -2.16 29.77 1.78
C MET A 160 -2.78 29.91 3.19
N PHE A 161 -1.97 30.30 4.19
CA PHE A 161 -2.35 30.38 5.61
C PHE A 161 -2.74 29.04 6.26
N GLY A 162 -2.49 27.92 5.59
CA GLY A 162 -2.81 26.56 6.04
C GLY A 162 -1.58 25.69 6.25
N GLU A 163 -1.74 24.41 5.90
CA GLU A 163 -0.67 23.42 5.87
C GLU A 163 0.32 23.70 4.73
N ASN A 164 1.54 23.20 4.91
CA ASN A 164 2.54 23.08 3.87
C ASN A 164 3.35 21.82 4.14
N LEU A 165 2.80 20.67 3.70
CA LEU A 165 3.39 19.36 3.85
C LEU A 165 3.87 18.86 2.49
N GLU A 166 5.07 18.30 2.48
CA GLU A 166 5.71 17.77 1.28
C GLU A 166 5.95 16.26 1.46
N LEU A 167 5.55 15.48 0.47
CA LEU A 167 5.83 14.05 0.37
C LEU A 167 6.85 13.81 -0.75
N GLU A 168 8.05 13.36 -0.38
CA GLU A 168 9.04 12.82 -1.32
C GLU A 168 8.82 11.31 -1.42
N ARG A 169 8.46 10.79 -2.61
CA ARG A 169 8.20 9.37 -2.85
C ARG A 169 9.19 8.75 -3.80
N THR A 170 9.61 7.53 -3.50
CA THR A 170 10.44 6.70 -4.37
C THR A 170 9.89 5.28 -4.44
N LEU A 171 9.67 4.79 -5.65
CA LEU A 171 9.31 3.41 -5.97
C LEU A 171 10.50 2.74 -6.66
N ARG A 172 10.91 1.56 -6.17
CA ARG A 172 12.05 0.81 -6.72
C ARG A 172 11.71 -0.65 -6.93
N VAL A 173 12.20 -1.21 -8.02
CA VAL A 173 12.22 -2.66 -8.28
C VAL A 173 13.51 -3.03 -8.97
N GLU A 174 14.15 -4.12 -8.56
CA GLU A 174 15.33 -4.64 -9.23
C GLU A 174 14.94 -5.53 -10.41
N LEU A 175 15.76 -5.50 -11.45
CA LEU A 175 15.65 -6.44 -12.57
C LEU A 175 15.79 -7.88 -12.04
N GLY A 176 14.79 -8.70 -12.29
CA GLY A 176 14.76 -10.09 -11.82
C GLY A 176 14.10 -10.28 -10.45
N ALA A 177 13.68 -9.21 -9.75
CA ALA A 177 13.02 -9.30 -8.46
C ALA A 177 11.48 -9.35 -8.57
N ASN A 178 10.85 -9.90 -7.54
CA ASN A 178 9.40 -9.91 -7.36
C ASN A 178 8.96 -8.99 -6.20
N THR A 179 9.80 -8.00 -5.87
CA THR A 179 9.59 -7.08 -4.75
C THR A 179 9.62 -5.63 -5.23
N LEU A 180 8.54 -4.91 -5.00
CA LEU A 180 8.47 -3.45 -5.10
C LEU A 180 8.79 -2.84 -3.74
N LEU A 181 9.73 -1.90 -3.71
CA LEU A 181 10.08 -1.10 -2.54
C LEU A 181 9.46 0.29 -2.68
N LEU A 182 8.77 0.74 -1.63
CA LEU A 182 8.26 2.10 -1.47
C LEU A 182 9.02 2.77 -0.33
N ARG A 183 9.52 3.98 -0.60
CA ARG A 183 10.07 4.86 0.41
C ARG A 183 9.44 6.23 0.28
N ASP A 184 8.87 6.71 1.39
CA ASP A 184 8.27 8.03 1.55
C ASP A 184 9.00 8.83 2.61
N ILE A 185 9.14 10.14 2.38
CA ILE A 185 9.58 11.09 3.40
C ILE A 185 8.56 12.23 3.42
N VAL A 186 7.93 12.45 4.56
CA VAL A 186 7.01 13.58 4.75
C VAL A 186 7.72 14.66 5.56
N THR A 187 7.70 15.88 5.05
CA THR A 187 8.32 17.07 5.67
C THR A 187 7.27 18.14 5.92
N ASN A 188 7.25 18.74 7.09
CA ASN A 188 6.48 19.95 7.33
C ASN A 188 7.33 21.18 6.90
N LYS A 189 7.04 21.71 5.73
CA LYS A 189 7.69 22.92 5.16
C LYS A 189 7.08 24.22 5.68
N GLY A 190 6.04 24.13 6.50
CA GLY A 190 5.37 25.28 7.09
C GLY A 190 6.04 25.77 8.36
N GLY A 191 5.75 27.00 8.76
CA GLY A 191 6.29 27.63 9.97
C GLY A 191 5.58 27.26 11.27
N THR A 192 4.59 26.38 11.24
CA THR A 192 3.81 25.96 12.42
C THR A 192 3.62 24.45 12.47
N ARG A 193 3.49 23.91 13.68
CA ARG A 193 3.16 22.51 13.93
C ARG A 193 1.86 22.11 13.23
N ARG A 194 1.85 20.96 12.56
CA ARG A 194 0.69 20.46 11.81
C ARG A 194 0.35 19.00 12.13
N PRO A 195 -0.94 18.64 12.09
CA PRO A 195 -1.35 17.23 12.12
C PRO A 195 -0.71 16.45 10.96
N HIS A 196 -0.31 15.20 11.26
CA HIS A 196 0.22 14.31 10.24
C HIS A 196 -0.33 12.89 10.41
N MET A 197 -1.35 12.55 9.64
CA MET A 197 -1.93 11.21 9.56
C MET A 197 -1.70 10.63 8.19
N LEU A 198 -1.10 9.43 8.14
CA LEU A 198 -0.76 8.73 6.91
C LEU A 198 -1.20 7.27 7.00
N LEU A 199 -1.87 6.80 5.96
CA LEU A 199 -2.33 5.42 5.81
C LEU A 199 -2.12 4.99 4.35
N TYR A 200 -1.58 3.80 4.15
CA TYR A 200 -1.46 3.16 2.84
C TYR A 200 -2.61 2.17 2.65
N HIS A 201 -3.63 2.57 1.90
CA HIS A 201 -4.83 1.77 1.65
C HIS A 201 -4.55 0.73 0.56
N CYS A 202 -3.97 -0.42 0.96
CA CYS A 202 -3.61 -1.49 0.03
C CYS A 202 -4.81 -2.39 -0.23
N ASN A 203 -5.14 -2.66 -1.51
CA ASN A 203 -6.42 -3.23 -1.90
C ASN A 203 -6.25 -4.54 -2.67
N MET A 204 -6.33 -5.68 -1.99
CA MET A 204 -6.30 -6.99 -2.62
C MET A 204 -7.66 -7.33 -3.23
N GLY A 205 -7.64 -7.84 -4.47
CA GLY A 205 -8.85 -8.18 -5.22
C GLY A 205 -8.75 -9.49 -5.96
N PHE A 206 -9.80 -9.82 -6.69
CA PHE A 206 -9.83 -11.02 -7.53
C PHE A 206 -8.71 -10.97 -8.61
N PRO A 207 -8.02 -12.10 -8.89
CA PRO A 207 -8.23 -13.43 -8.34
C PRO A 207 -7.38 -13.76 -7.09
N LEU A 208 -6.51 -12.84 -6.59
CA LEU A 208 -5.75 -13.10 -5.37
C LEU A 208 -6.69 -13.27 -4.17
N LEU A 209 -7.69 -12.40 -4.05
CA LEU A 209 -8.83 -12.58 -3.16
C LEU A 209 -9.90 -13.42 -3.87
N ASP A 210 -10.24 -14.57 -3.31
CA ASP A 210 -11.28 -15.49 -3.78
C ASP A 210 -11.71 -16.37 -2.60
N LEU A 211 -12.60 -17.36 -2.84
CA LEU A 211 -13.19 -18.25 -1.84
C LEU A 211 -12.17 -18.88 -0.86
N ASP A 212 -11.07 -19.40 -1.39
CA ASP A 212 -10.04 -20.11 -0.63
C ASP A 212 -8.90 -19.21 -0.14
N SER A 213 -9.03 -17.89 -0.31
CA SER A 213 -7.99 -16.95 0.08
C SER A 213 -7.95 -16.74 1.59
N ILE A 214 -6.74 -16.59 2.11
CA ILE A 214 -6.49 -16.35 3.53
C ILE A 214 -5.53 -15.15 3.66
N LEU A 215 -5.89 -14.21 4.53
CA LEU A 215 -5.01 -13.14 4.98
C LEU A 215 -4.34 -13.54 6.29
N GLU A 216 -3.03 -13.63 6.30
CA GLU A 216 -2.23 -13.82 7.50
C GLU A 216 -1.57 -12.50 7.91
N VAL A 217 -1.63 -12.17 9.20
CA VAL A 217 -1.10 -10.90 9.74
C VAL A 217 -0.26 -11.17 10.97
N SER A 218 0.93 -10.58 11.04
CA SER A 218 1.74 -10.57 12.25
C SER A 218 1.18 -9.53 13.24
N HIS A 219 0.34 -9.96 14.17
CA HIS A 219 -0.27 -9.08 15.15
C HIS A 219 -0.30 -9.70 16.55
N ARG A 220 -0.30 -8.84 17.57
CA ARG A 220 -0.48 -9.22 18.97
C ARG A 220 -1.96 -9.33 19.33
N SER A 221 -2.76 -8.42 18.82
CA SER A 221 -4.19 -8.34 19.10
C SER A 221 -4.99 -7.91 17.88
N LEU A 222 -6.27 -8.29 17.88
CA LEU A 222 -7.26 -7.95 16.88
C LEU A 222 -8.55 -7.53 17.58
N ARG A 223 -9.14 -6.42 17.15
CA ARG A 223 -10.47 -6.00 17.58
C ARG A 223 -11.33 -5.52 16.42
N PRO A 224 -12.64 -5.79 16.43
CA PRO A 224 -13.56 -5.21 15.45
C PRO A 224 -13.75 -3.71 15.76
N ARG A 225 -13.95 -2.88 14.72
CA ARG A 225 -14.25 -1.45 14.86
C ARG A 225 -15.61 -1.21 15.50
N ASP A 226 -16.60 -2.03 15.13
CA ASP A 226 -18.01 -1.85 15.49
C ASP A 226 -18.76 -3.19 15.54
N GLU A 227 -20.06 -3.16 15.86
CA GLU A 227 -20.90 -4.35 15.95
C GLU A 227 -21.08 -5.06 14.60
N GLN A 228 -20.98 -4.36 13.46
CA GLN A 228 -21.01 -4.98 12.15
C GLN A 228 -19.74 -5.81 11.89
N ALA A 229 -18.58 -5.27 12.20
CA ALA A 229 -17.31 -5.99 12.09
C ALA A 229 -17.26 -7.19 13.06
N LYS A 230 -17.85 -7.08 14.25
CA LYS A 230 -17.91 -8.17 15.23
C LYS A 230 -18.60 -9.42 14.71
N ARG A 231 -19.58 -9.29 13.80
CA ARG A 231 -20.26 -10.44 13.16
C ARG A 231 -19.30 -11.27 12.28
N GLY A 232 -18.27 -10.63 11.70
CA GLY A 232 -17.27 -11.29 10.87
C GLY A 232 -16.00 -11.74 11.62
N LEU A 233 -15.94 -11.59 12.95
CA LEU A 233 -14.72 -11.81 13.72
C LEU A 233 -14.14 -13.22 13.60
N THR A 234 -14.97 -14.24 13.40
CA THR A 234 -14.52 -15.64 13.25
C THR A 234 -13.97 -15.97 11.85
N CYS A 235 -14.22 -15.11 10.87
CA CYS A 235 -13.79 -15.30 9.48
C CYS A 235 -13.19 -14.01 8.89
N TRP A 236 -12.67 -13.13 9.74
CA TRP A 236 -12.15 -11.82 9.34
C TRP A 236 -11.12 -11.90 8.23
N ASN A 237 -10.29 -12.94 8.25
CA ASN A 237 -9.15 -13.13 7.35
C ASN A 237 -9.44 -14.01 6.13
N ARG A 238 -10.69 -14.38 5.88
CA ARG A 238 -11.05 -15.28 4.79
C ARG A 238 -11.77 -14.58 3.66
N GLY A 239 -11.50 -15.03 2.45
CA GLY A 239 -12.36 -14.78 1.30
C GLY A 239 -13.76 -15.34 1.50
N GLY A 240 -14.59 -15.27 0.51
CA GLY A 240 -15.96 -15.77 0.50
C GLY A 240 -16.65 -15.38 -0.80
N ASP A 241 -17.85 -15.90 -1.05
CA ASP A 241 -18.65 -15.51 -2.21
C ASP A 241 -19.00 -14.01 -2.17
N PRO A 242 -19.06 -13.33 -3.31
CA PRO A 242 -19.60 -11.98 -3.39
C PRO A 242 -21.08 -11.94 -2.95
N ASP A 243 -21.37 -11.11 -1.94
CA ASP A 243 -22.73 -10.97 -1.39
C ASP A 243 -23.26 -9.55 -1.65
N PRO A 244 -24.42 -9.39 -2.35
CA PRO A 244 -24.99 -8.08 -2.63
C PRO A 244 -25.44 -7.32 -1.38
N GLU A 245 -25.64 -8.01 -0.24
CA GLU A 245 -26.04 -7.42 1.04
C GLU A 245 -24.87 -7.29 2.01
N PHE A 246 -23.63 -7.55 1.56
CA PHE A 246 -22.47 -7.47 2.42
C PHE A 246 -22.26 -6.05 2.95
N ALA A 247 -22.30 -5.90 4.26
CA ALA A 247 -21.96 -4.64 4.91
C ALA A 247 -20.46 -4.66 5.31
N GLU A 248 -19.78 -3.53 5.08
CA GLU A 248 -18.35 -3.40 5.36
C GLU A 248 -17.99 -3.78 6.80
N GLN A 249 -16.82 -4.37 6.95
CA GLN A 249 -16.26 -4.75 8.23
C GLN A 249 -14.83 -4.21 8.33
N VAL A 250 -14.53 -3.52 9.43
CA VAL A 250 -13.18 -3.02 9.69
C VAL A 250 -12.63 -3.65 10.97
N PHE A 251 -11.43 -4.17 10.87
CA PHE A 251 -10.71 -4.79 11.98
C PHE A 251 -9.42 -4.00 12.25
N ILE A 252 -9.12 -3.84 13.52
CA ILE A 252 -7.98 -3.06 13.99
C ILE A 252 -6.99 -4.02 14.62
N HIS A 253 -5.80 -4.08 14.05
CA HIS A 253 -4.72 -4.93 14.50
C HIS A 253 -3.66 -4.11 15.22
N GLU A 254 -3.08 -4.68 16.27
CA GLU A 254 -1.84 -4.23 16.87
C GLU A 254 -0.68 -4.97 16.21
N PRO A 255 0.12 -4.35 15.35
CA PRO A 255 1.17 -5.03 14.63
C PRO A 255 2.25 -5.60 15.56
N LEU A 256 2.75 -6.79 15.22
CA LEU A 256 3.86 -7.44 15.89
C LEU A 256 5.04 -7.54 14.91
N ALA A 257 6.20 -7.00 15.31
CA ALA A 257 7.42 -7.11 14.51
C ALA A 257 7.93 -8.54 14.46
N CYS A 258 8.30 -9.01 13.28
CA CYS A 258 9.00 -10.24 13.06
C CYS A 258 10.47 -10.17 13.53
N ALA A 259 11.19 -11.29 13.50
CA ALA A 259 12.60 -11.37 13.96
C ALA A 259 13.53 -10.38 13.24
N ASP A 260 13.17 -9.99 12.01
CA ASP A 260 13.88 -8.98 11.22
C ASP A 260 13.45 -7.52 11.53
N GLY A 261 12.55 -7.32 12.50
CA GLY A 261 12.07 -6.01 12.94
C GLY A 261 10.87 -5.46 12.16
N PHE A 262 10.36 -6.15 11.13
CA PHE A 262 9.24 -5.71 10.31
C PHE A 262 7.94 -6.44 10.67
N ALA A 263 6.82 -5.73 10.65
CA ALA A 263 5.49 -6.33 10.65
C ALA A 263 5.11 -6.75 9.23
N ARG A 264 4.19 -7.72 9.14
CA ARG A 264 3.78 -8.33 7.86
C ARG A 264 2.29 -8.59 7.79
N ALA A 265 1.76 -8.46 6.58
CA ALA A 265 0.46 -8.97 6.19
C ALA A 265 0.60 -9.70 4.85
N MET A 266 0.05 -10.91 4.72
CA MET A 266 0.19 -11.74 3.54
C MET A 266 -1.17 -12.27 3.10
N MET A 267 -1.63 -11.87 1.92
CA MET A 267 -2.79 -12.48 1.26
C MET A 267 -2.31 -13.66 0.43
N ILE A 268 -2.91 -14.83 0.67
CA ILE A 268 -2.53 -16.09 0.06
C ILE A 268 -3.71 -16.67 -0.72
N ASN A 269 -3.49 -17.07 -1.95
CA ASN A 269 -4.39 -17.94 -2.69
C ASN A 269 -3.61 -19.12 -3.27
N ARG A 270 -3.84 -20.31 -2.71
CA ARG A 270 -3.12 -21.54 -3.07
C ARG A 270 -3.62 -22.20 -4.36
N THR A 271 -4.74 -21.73 -4.90
CA THR A 271 -5.33 -22.29 -6.13
C THR A 271 -4.81 -21.61 -7.39
N LEU A 272 -4.22 -20.41 -7.26
CA LEU A 272 -3.67 -19.67 -8.38
C LEU A 272 -2.42 -20.32 -8.98
N ASP A 273 -2.08 -19.88 -10.19
CA ASP A 273 -0.89 -20.31 -10.93
C ASP A 273 -0.86 -21.84 -11.09
N GLU A 274 -1.97 -22.41 -11.60
CA GLU A 274 -2.15 -23.86 -11.79
C GLU A 274 -2.01 -24.70 -10.50
N GLY A 275 -2.44 -24.13 -9.36
CA GLY A 275 -2.36 -24.77 -8.05
C GLY A 275 -0.99 -24.67 -7.37
N ARG A 276 -0.03 -23.93 -7.95
CA ARG A 276 1.26 -23.65 -7.29
C ARG A 276 1.12 -22.72 -6.09
N GLY A 277 0.14 -21.82 -6.16
CA GLY A 277 -0.13 -20.80 -5.17
C GLY A 277 0.60 -19.50 -5.43
N VAL A 278 -0.09 -18.40 -5.14
CA VAL A 278 0.46 -17.02 -5.17
C VAL A 278 0.14 -16.33 -3.86
N ALA A 279 1.08 -15.55 -3.34
CA ALA A 279 0.84 -14.69 -2.20
C ALA A 279 1.44 -13.29 -2.44
N LEU A 280 0.77 -12.27 -1.91
CA LEU A 280 1.27 -10.89 -1.83
C LEU A 280 1.58 -10.56 -0.37
N VAL A 281 2.84 -10.30 -0.08
CA VAL A 281 3.34 -9.92 1.25
C VAL A 281 3.56 -8.43 1.30
N ILE A 282 2.99 -7.76 2.29
CA ILE A 282 3.26 -6.37 2.64
C ILE A 282 4.12 -6.38 3.91
N ARG A 283 5.32 -5.78 3.85
CA ARG A 283 6.20 -5.60 5.00
C ARG A 283 6.37 -4.11 5.29
N TYR A 284 6.37 -3.74 6.55
CA TYR A 284 6.53 -2.37 7.00
C TYR A 284 7.13 -2.31 8.41
N ASP A 285 7.78 -1.19 8.75
CA ASP A 285 8.32 -0.97 10.10
C ASP A 285 7.17 -0.54 11.05
N PRO A 286 6.81 -1.34 12.07
CA PRO A 286 5.76 -0.98 13.03
C PRO A 286 6.13 0.19 13.95
N LYS A 287 7.39 0.64 13.97
CA LYS A 287 7.77 1.88 14.65
C LYS A 287 7.38 3.11 13.84
N GLN A 288 7.38 3.01 12.52
CA GLN A 288 6.93 4.06 11.60
C GLN A 288 5.40 4.03 11.42
N LEU A 289 4.83 2.83 11.32
CA LEU A 289 3.41 2.57 11.10
C LEU A 289 2.86 1.63 12.19
N PRO A 290 2.57 2.20 13.40
CA PRO A 290 2.22 1.40 14.57
C PRO A 290 0.80 0.81 14.56
N ALA A 291 0.02 1.06 13.52
CA ALA A 291 -1.34 0.53 13.36
C ALA A 291 -1.49 -0.19 12.02
N LEU A 292 -2.36 -1.20 12.01
CA LEU A 292 -2.83 -1.84 10.79
C LEU A 292 -4.35 -1.93 10.85
N PHE A 293 -5.02 -1.40 9.85
CA PHE A 293 -6.44 -1.61 9.66
C PHE A 293 -6.67 -2.61 8.53
N MET A 294 -7.69 -3.40 8.68
CA MET A 294 -8.13 -4.33 7.65
C MET A 294 -9.59 -4.04 7.34
N TRP A 295 -9.84 -3.61 6.10
CA TRP A 295 -11.16 -3.37 5.56
C TRP A 295 -11.61 -4.57 4.74
N ARG A 296 -12.72 -5.18 5.12
CA ARG A 296 -13.30 -6.33 4.43
C ARG A 296 -14.61 -5.92 3.78
N MET A 297 -14.65 -5.98 2.46
CA MET A 297 -15.85 -5.69 1.67
C MET A 297 -15.97 -6.75 0.57
N LEU A 298 -16.81 -7.75 0.78
CA LEU A 298 -17.06 -8.84 -0.16
C LEU A 298 -18.39 -8.62 -0.91
N GLY A 299 -18.66 -7.37 -1.26
CA GLY A 299 -19.85 -6.99 -2.01
C GLY A 299 -19.74 -7.25 -3.51
N VAL A 300 -20.86 -7.36 -4.19
CA VAL A 300 -20.89 -7.41 -5.66
C VAL A 300 -20.32 -6.12 -6.24
N ASN A 301 -19.37 -6.22 -7.17
CA ASN A 301 -18.58 -5.11 -7.76
C ASN A 301 -17.66 -4.35 -6.78
N THR A 302 -17.73 -4.66 -5.48
CA THR A 302 -16.82 -4.12 -4.47
C THR A 302 -16.28 -5.31 -3.66
N TYR A 303 -15.53 -6.16 -4.36
CA TYR A 303 -14.99 -7.40 -3.81
C TYR A 303 -13.51 -7.21 -3.51
N VAL A 304 -13.22 -6.80 -2.26
CA VAL A 304 -11.90 -6.31 -1.86
C VAL A 304 -11.59 -6.55 -0.38
N MET A 305 -10.33 -6.83 -0.08
CA MET A 305 -9.74 -6.69 1.25
C MET A 305 -8.71 -5.58 1.25
N GLY A 306 -8.96 -4.52 2.04
CA GLY A 306 -7.99 -3.48 2.35
C GLY A 306 -7.06 -3.92 3.47
N VAL A 307 -5.76 -3.74 3.29
CA VAL A 307 -4.72 -3.94 4.31
C VAL A 307 -3.96 -2.63 4.42
N GLU A 308 -4.07 -1.98 5.58
CA GLU A 308 -3.86 -0.55 5.67
C GLU A 308 -2.89 -0.18 6.81
N PRO A 309 -1.57 -0.31 6.59
CA PRO A 309 -0.57 0.20 7.54
C PRO A 309 -0.70 1.71 7.72
N ALA A 310 -0.70 2.18 8.98
CA ALA A 310 -0.94 3.58 9.31
C ALA A 310 -0.07 4.09 10.46
N ASN A 311 0.20 5.40 10.46
CA ASN A 311 1.01 6.07 11.49
C ASN A 311 0.21 6.52 12.72
N CYS A 312 -1.11 6.31 12.73
CA CYS A 312 -2.00 6.67 13.84
C CYS A 312 -2.95 5.49 14.13
N PRO A 313 -3.18 5.10 15.40
CA PRO A 313 -4.04 3.96 15.74
C PRO A 313 -5.55 4.28 15.74
N THR A 314 -5.93 5.50 15.38
CA THR A 314 -7.33 5.98 15.43
C THR A 314 -7.90 6.11 14.02
N ILE A 315 -8.63 5.07 13.55
CA ILE A 315 -9.25 5.04 12.21
C ILE A 315 -10.41 6.03 12.09
N GLU A 316 -11.00 6.43 13.20
CA GLU A 316 -12.12 7.35 13.28
C GLU A 316 -11.76 8.81 12.92
N GLY A 317 -10.54 9.03 12.44
CA GLY A 317 -10.08 10.30 11.87
C GLY A 317 -9.45 11.27 12.87
N ARG A 318 -9.02 12.41 12.34
CA ARG A 318 -8.18 13.40 13.03
C ARG A 318 -8.80 13.99 14.29
N VAL A 319 -10.11 14.28 14.25
CA VAL A 319 -10.81 14.85 15.41
C VAL A 319 -10.80 13.88 16.60
N GLU A 320 -11.08 12.62 16.32
CA GLU A 320 -11.11 11.59 17.37
C GLU A 320 -9.69 11.24 17.86
N ALA A 321 -8.71 11.22 16.95
CA ALA A 321 -7.31 11.04 17.32
C ALA A 321 -6.81 12.15 18.25
N ALA A 322 -7.22 13.40 18.02
CA ALA A 322 -6.91 14.52 18.91
C ALA A 322 -7.54 14.35 20.30
N LYS A 323 -8.81 13.94 20.38
CA LYS A 323 -9.50 13.69 21.67
C LYS A 323 -8.84 12.57 22.46
N ARG A 324 -8.37 11.51 21.79
CA ARG A 324 -7.69 10.37 22.43
C ARG A 324 -6.21 10.62 22.72
N GLY A 325 -5.66 11.77 22.30
CA GLY A 325 -4.23 12.08 22.44
C GLY A 325 -3.31 11.23 21.58
N THR A 326 -3.83 10.64 20.49
CA THR A 326 -3.09 9.78 19.56
C THR A 326 -2.74 10.46 18.25
N LEU A 327 -3.14 11.72 18.05
CA LEU A 327 -2.88 12.47 16.83
C LEU A 327 -1.38 12.75 16.64
N PRO A 328 -0.74 12.18 15.62
CA PRO A 328 0.65 12.51 15.32
C PRO A 328 0.76 13.94 14.80
N MET A 329 1.83 14.62 15.19
CA MET A 329 2.09 16.00 14.79
C MET A 329 3.50 16.09 14.17
N LEU A 330 3.69 17.00 13.22
CA LEU A 330 4.99 17.38 12.66
C LEU A 330 5.33 18.83 13.07
N GLU A 331 6.47 19.01 13.72
CA GLU A 331 7.03 20.34 13.95
C GLU A 331 7.55 20.95 12.64
N PRO A 332 7.74 22.29 12.56
CA PRO A 332 8.39 22.91 11.41
C PRO A 332 9.74 22.24 11.09
N GLU A 333 9.97 21.96 9.81
CA GLU A 333 11.15 21.26 9.25
C GLU A 333 11.33 19.81 9.74
N GLU A 334 10.41 19.27 10.56
CA GLU A 334 10.45 17.86 10.94
C GLU A 334 10.18 16.98 9.73
N ARG A 335 10.96 15.88 9.65
CA ARG A 335 10.88 14.87 8.59
C ARG A 335 10.57 13.51 9.20
N ARG A 336 9.65 12.76 8.58
CA ARG A 336 9.37 11.36 8.93
C ARG A 336 9.48 10.49 7.69
N SER A 337 10.18 9.38 7.83
CA SER A 337 10.31 8.38 6.76
C SER A 337 9.39 7.19 7.01
N TYR A 338 8.94 6.61 5.91
CA TYR A 338 8.09 5.42 5.88
C TYR A 338 8.63 4.48 4.79
N GLU A 339 8.78 3.21 5.14
CA GLU A 339 9.28 2.20 4.21
C GLU A 339 8.35 0.99 4.20
N LEU A 340 7.93 0.61 2.99
CA LEU A 340 7.14 -0.59 2.75
C LEU A 340 7.76 -1.42 1.63
N SER A 341 7.57 -2.73 1.69
CA SER A 341 7.84 -3.59 0.56
C SER A 341 6.63 -4.46 0.23
N PHE A 342 6.45 -4.69 -1.07
CA PHE A 342 5.40 -5.52 -1.64
C PHE A 342 6.07 -6.65 -2.40
N GLU A 343 6.04 -7.86 -1.85
CA GLU A 343 6.70 -9.02 -2.43
C GLU A 343 5.67 -10.05 -2.88
N VAL A 344 5.86 -10.56 -4.10
CA VAL A 344 5.04 -11.66 -4.61
C VAL A 344 5.81 -12.97 -4.46
N LEU A 345 5.22 -13.90 -3.72
CA LEU A 345 5.69 -15.27 -3.57
C LEU A 345 4.91 -16.19 -4.52
N SER A 346 5.61 -17.12 -5.14
CA SER A 346 5.00 -18.09 -6.08
C SER A 346 5.50 -19.51 -5.78
N GLY A 347 4.55 -20.37 -5.45
CA GLY A 347 4.81 -21.77 -5.10
C GLY A 347 4.71 -22.04 -3.60
N ALA A 348 4.21 -23.24 -3.29
CA ALA A 348 3.92 -23.66 -1.91
C ALA A 348 5.13 -23.53 -0.97
N ALA A 349 6.32 -23.88 -1.43
CA ALA A 349 7.53 -23.87 -0.60
C ALA A 349 7.95 -22.43 -0.16
N GLU A 350 7.77 -21.42 -1.01
CA GLU A 350 8.06 -20.02 -0.66
C GLU A 350 7.00 -19.51 0.33
N ILE A 351 5.73 -19.77 0.06
CA ILE A 351 4.61 -19.37 0.91
C ILE A 351 4.73 -20.03 2.30
N ASP A 352 5.03 -21.34 2.37
CA ASP A 352 5.15 -22.06 3.64
C ASP A 352 6.36 -21.58 4.47
N ARG A 353 7.47 -21.22 3.82
CA ARG A 353 8.64 -20.63 4.47
C ARG A 353 8.31 -19.28 5.09
N GLU A 354 7.58 -18.45 4.37
CA GLU A 354 7.14 -17.14 4.89
C GLU A 354 6.18 -17.33 6.07
N LEU A 355 5.18 -18.23 5.96
CA LEU A 355 4.24 -18.56 7.04
C LEU A 355 4.95 -19.05 8.31
N ALA A 356 5.98 -19.88 8.17
CA ALA A 356 6.75 -20.36 9.32
C ALA A 356 7.37 -19.23 10.13
N SER A 357 7.70 -18.09 9.49
CA SER A 357 8.21 -16.91 10.18
C SER A 357 7.17 -16.24 11.08
N TYR A 358 5.88 -16.29 10.72
CA TYR A 358 4.77 -15.77 11.55
C TYR A 358 4.50 -16.68 12.76
N ALA A 359 4.48 -18.00 12.55
CA ALA A 359 4.22 -18.95 13.62
C ALA A 359 5.28 -18.92 14.73
N ALA A 360 6.54 -18.76 14.37
CA ALA A 360 7.65 -18.63 15.33
C ALA A 360 7.50 -17.41 16.24
N LEU A 361 6.87 -16.33 15.76
CA LEU A 361 6.66 -15.10 16.51
C LEU A 361 5.52 -15.20 17.52
N ILE A 362 4.37 -15.72 17.08
CA ILE A 362 3.22 -15.91 17.98
C ILE A 362 3.63 -16.81 19.14
N ALA A 363 4.44 -17.85 18.88
CA ALA A 363 4.97 -18.71 19.92
C ALA A 363 5.92 -17.98 20.88
N ALA A 364 6.77 -17.07 20.38
CA ALA A 364 7.70 -16.29 21.19
C ALA A 364 6.99 -15.22 22.05
N ASP A 365 5.98 -14.55 21.51
CA ASP A 365 5.19 -13.53 22.24
C ASP A 365 4.31 -14.17 23.33
N SER A 366 3.78 -15.39 23.09
CA SER A 366 2.99 -16.15 24.08
C SER A 366 3.82 -16.72 25.25
N THR A 367 5.14 -16.77 25.11
CA THR A 367 6.08 -17.20 26.19
C THR A 367 6.69 -16.01 26.96
N GLY A 368 6.37 -14.77 26.59
CA GLY A 368 6.72 -13.57 27.36
C GLY A 368 6.04 -13.55 28.72
N PRO A 369 6.62 -12.86 29.74
CA PRO A 369 6.03 -12.83 31.07
C PRO A 369 4.61 -12.30 31.00
N ALA A 370 3.66 -13.11 31.45
CA ALA A 370 2.27 -12.71 31.61
C ALA A 370 2.24 -11.38 32.37
N ALA A 371 1.72 -10.32 31.75
CA ALA A 371 1.50 -9.06 32.42
C ALA A 371 0.54 -9.33 33.58
N LEU A 372 1.09 -9.40 34.78
CA LEU A 372 0.34 -9.35 36.01
C LEU A 372 -0.39 -8.01 36.04
N GLY A 373 -1.67 -8.03 35.87
CA GLY A 373 -2.55 -6.89 35.97
C GLY A 373 -3.89 -7.34 36.54
N SER A 374 -3.95 -7.36 37.83
CA SER A 374 -5.20 -7.37 38.63
C SER A 374 -5.97 -6.07 38.42
#